data_2009511608ef79ca6c6ff450380f4329
#
_entry.id   2009511608ef79ca6c6ff450380f4329
#
_cell.length_a   1.000
_cell.length_b   1.000
_cell.length_c   1.000
_cell.angle_alpha   90.00
_cell.angle_beta   90.00
_cell.angle_gamma   90.00
#
_symmetry.space_group_name_H-M   'P 1'
#
loop_
_entity.id
_entity.type
_entity.pdbx_description
1 polymer ?
#
loop_
_entity_poly.entity_id
_entity_poly.type
_entity_poly.pdbx_seq_one_letter_code
_entity_poly.pdbx_strand_id
1 'polypeptide(L)'
;MRVLEQRLLIVRPGEGRSVSLGALGVDFKVWGHETGGRFAIVEHPIEARCLIPPHTHKMEDELSYVLEGRVGVRVGDDVAEAGPGTYIYKPCGVPHTFWNPTDQPARLLEFICKAGFQNYFVEISELFAAGAKPGGAEHEAIAARYNESHFMDWVPELKARYGLKLLGEA
;
A
#
# COMPACT_ATOMS: atom_id res chain seq x y z
N MET A 1 -12.34 27.40 -9.78
CA MET A 1 -10.94 26.89 -9.80
C MET A 1 -10.28 27.39 -8.52
N ARG A 2 -10.14 26.53 -7.48
CA ARG A 2 -9.39 26.91 -6.27
C ARG A 2 -7.92 27.05 -6.69
N VAL A 3 -7.36 28.23 -6.55
CA VAL A 3 -5.92 28.45 -6.65
C VAL A 3 -5.30 27.63 -5.52
N LEU A 4 -4.46 26.63 -5.88
CA LEU A 4 -3.64 25.95 -4.90
C LEU A 4 -2.75 26.99 -4.23
N GLU A 5 -2.85 27.14 -2.93
CA GLU A 5 -1.87 27.90 -2.18
C GLU A 5 -0.51 27.21 -2.38
N GLN A 6 0.32 27.78 -3.23
CA GLN A 6 1.69 27.30 -3.44
C GLN A 6 2.49 27.68 -2.19
N ARG A 7 2.54 26.76 -1.21
CA ARG A 7 3.33 26.93 0.00
C ARG A 7 4.29 25.77 0.17
N LEU A 8 5.39 26.05 0.84
CA LEU A 8 6.31 25.02 1.28
C LEU A 8 5.57 24.06 2.24
N LEU A 9 5.60 22.77 1.95
CA LEU A 9 5.18 21.70 2.85
C LEU A 9 6.42 20.98 3.36
N ILE A 10 6.55 20.84 4.65
CA ILE A 10 7.59 20.04 5.31
C ILE A 10 6.87 19.05 6.22
N VAL A 11 7.12 17.76 6.02
CA VAL A 11 6.63 16.67 6.88
C VAL A 11 7.85 15.94 7.41
N ARG A 12 8.11 16.05 8.72
CA ARG A 12 9.28 15.48 9.37
C ARG A 12 9.05 13.99 9.71
N PRO A 13 10.12 13.25 10.03
CA PRO A 13 9.97 11.90 10.57
C PRO A 13 8.99 11.87 11.76
N GLY A 14 8.04 10.93 11.74
CA GLY A 14 6.99 10.80 12.76
C GLY A 14 5.81 11.78 12.63
N GLU A 15 5.87 12.77 11.74
CA GLU A 15 4.74 13.66 11.46
C GLU A 15 3.81 13.07 10.38
N GLY A 16 2.57 13.55 10.36
CA GLY A 16 1.50 13.13 9.47
C GLY A 16 0.42 12.33 10.20
N ARG A 17 -0.68 12.06 9.50
CA ARG A 17 -1.73 11.17 10.00
C ARG A 17 -1.31 9.73 9.77
N SER A 18 -1.56 8.86 10.74
CA SER A 18 -1.34 7.42 10.61
C SER A 18 -2.65 6.65 10.79
N VAL A 19 -2.81 5.57 10.05
CA VAL A 19 -3.85 4.56 10.25
C VAL A 19 -3.23 3.16 10.22
N SER A 20 -3.93 2.19 10.79
CA SER A 20 -3.50 0.79 10.80
C SER A 20 -4.50 -0.08 10.07
N LEU A 21 -3.99 -1.00 9.26
CA LEU A 21 -4.73 -2.08 8.61
C LEU A 21 -4.40 -3.44 9.24
N GLY A 22 -3.91 -3.44 10.48
CA GLY A 22 -3.35 -4.60 11.15
C GLY A 22 -1.84 -4.65 10.96
N ALA A 23 -1.32 -5.68 10.28
CA ALA A 23 0.11 -5.85 10.02
C ALA A 23 0.70 -4.87 8.97
N LEU A 24 -0.12 -4.03 8.38
CA LEU A 24 0.27 -2.93 7.49
C LEU A 24 -0.12 -1.60 8.10
N GLY A 25 0.85 -0.72 8.32
CA GLY A 25 0.60 0.68 8.67
C GLY A 25 0.51 1.56 7.43
N VAL A 26 -0.15 2.72 7.56
CA VAL A 26 -0.18 3.76 6.53
C VAL A 26 0.03 5.11 7.18
N ASP A 27 1.20 5.71 6.93
CA ASP A 27 1.59 7.03 7.41
C ASP A 27 1.47 8.02 6.26
N PHE A 28 0.45 8.87 6.27
CA PHE A 28 0.22 9.86 5.22
C PHE A 28 1.23 11.01 5.33
N LYS A 29 2.04 11.21 4.31
CA LYS A 29 3.08 12.24 4.25
C LYS A 29 2.68 13.41 3.37
N VAL A 30 2.12 13.15 2.19
CA VAL A 30 1.62 14.19 1.28
C VAL A 30 0.25 13.76 0.77
N TRP A 31 -0.74 14.59 1.02
CA TRP A 31 -2.11 14.33 0.56
C TRP A 31 -2.34 14.83 -0.86
N GLY A 32 -3.22 14.17 -1.57
CA GLY A 32 -3.57 14.56 -2.95
C GLY A 32 -4.07 16.00 -3.07
N HIS A 33 -4.80 16.52 -2.09
CA HIS A 33 -5.26 17.91 -2.12
C HIS A 33 -4.11 18.92 -2.01
N GLU A 34 -2.98 18.56 -1.40
CA GLU A 34 -1.78 19.39 -1.27
C GLU A 34 -0.99 19.46 -2.58
N THR A 35 -1.16 18.48 -3.46
CA THR A 35 -0.48 18.39 -4.76
C THR A 35 -1.37 18.78 -5.94
N GLY A 36 -2.61 19.18 -5.66
CA GLY A 36 -3.61 19.45 -6.71
C GLY A 36 -4.08 18.21 -7.44
N GLY A 37 -4.13 17.07 -6.75
CA GLY A 37 -4.59 15.81 -7.30
C GLY A 37 -3.56 15.06 -8.15
N ARG A 38 -2.31 15.52 -8.20
CA ARG A 38 -1.29 14.90 -9.06
C ARG A 38 -0.73 13.62 -8.50
N PHE A 39 -0.44 13.60 -7.20
CA PHE A 39 0.06 12.44 -6.47
C PHE A 39 -0.23 12.55 -4.98
N ALA A 40 -0.13 11.43 -4.29
CA ALA A 40 -0.03 11.36 -2.83
C ALA A 40 1.23 10.58 -2.45
N ILE A 41 1.73 10.76 -1.20
CA ILE A 41 2.83 9.99 -0.65
C ILE A 41 2.39 9.43 0.70
N VAL A 42 2.58 8.13 0.85
CA VAL A 42 2.42 7.44 2.12
C VAL A 42 3.69 6.65 2.46
N GLU A 43 3.89 6.32 3.71
CA GLU A 43 4.85 5.30 4.12
C GLU A 43 4.08 4.11 4.69
N HIS A 44 4.58 2.92 4.42
CA HIS A 44 4.03 1.67 4.91
C HIS A 44 5.03 0.99 5.85
N PRO A 45 4.86 1.09 7.18
CA PRO A 45 5.41 0.10 8.10
C PRO A 45 4.77 -1.26 7.82
N ILE A 46 5.59 -2.32 7.66
CA ILE A 46 5.16 -3.67 7.28
C ILE A 46 5.68 -4.63 8.35
N GLU A 47 4.78 -5.26 9.10
CA GLU A 47 5.16 -6.25 10.09
C GLU A 47 5.81 -7.49 9.45
N ALA A 48 6.49 -8.28 10.30
CA ALA A 48 7.13 -9.51 9.89
C ALA A 48 6.15 -10.46 9.17
N ARG A 49 6.58 -11.05 8.06
CA ARG A 49 5.83 -12.05 7.29
C ARG A 49 4.50 -11.59 6.71
N CYS A 50 4.19 -10.29 6.74
CA CYS A 50 2.95 -9.76 6.18
C CYS A 50 2.97 -9.81 4.65
N LEU A 51 1.93 -10.37 4.05
CA LEU A 51 1.62 -10.37 2.61
C LEU A 51 0.44 -9.45 2.37
N ILE A 52 0.59 -8.47 1.49
CA ILE A 52 -0.51 -7.64 1.04
C ILE A 52 -1.33 -8.43 0.01
N PRO A 53 -2.68 -8.41 0.08
CA PRO A 53 -3.49 -9.09 -0.93
C PRO A 53 -3.08 -8.68 -2.36
N PRO A 54 -2.87 -9.61 -3.28
CA PRO A 54 -2.64 -9.27 -4.68
C PRO A 54 -3.80 -8.46 -5.25
N HIS A 55 -3.47 -7.36 -5.93
CA HIS A 55 -4.46 -6.39 -6.42
C HIS A 55 -4.03 -5.70 -7.70
N THR A 56 -4.95 -4.94 -8.28
CA THR A 56 -4.73 -4.14 -9.49
C THR A 56 -5.39 -2.78 -9.31
N HIS A 57 -4.65 -1.71 -9.55
CA HIS A 57 -5.18 -0.36 -9.69
C HIS A 57 -5.47 -0.05 -11.15
N LYS A 58 -6.69 0.39 -11.47
CA LYS A 58 -7.06 0.71 -12.85
C LYS A 58 -6.72 2.14 -13.27
N MET A 59 -6.36 2.99 -12.32
CA MET A 59 -6.20 4.43 -12.54
C MET A 59 -4.86 4.98 -12.05
N GLU A 60 -4.17 4.28 -11.15
CA GLU A 60 -2.96 4.76 -10.48
C GLU A 60 -1.73 3.98 -10.93
N ASP A 61 -0.64 4.71 -11.21
CA ASP A 61 0.70 4.16 -11.14
C ASP A 61 1.21 4.26 -9.71
N GLU A 62 1.96 3.27 -9.27
CA GLU A 62 2.63 3.31 -7.97
C GLU A 62 4.14 3.15 -8.11
N LEU A 63 4.88 3.93 -7.34
CA LEU A 63 6.31 3.80 -7.22
C LEU A 63 6.69 3.65 -5.75
N SER A 64 7.16 2.47 -5.37
CA SER A 64 7.69 2.22 -4.04
C SER A 64 9.18 2.54 -3.96
N TYR A 65 9.61 3.02 -2.79
CA TYR A 65 11.03 3.12 -2.42
C TYR A 65 11.25 2.44 -1.08
N VAL A 66 12.12 1.46 -1.02
CA VAL A 66 12.41 0.73 0.22
C VAL A 66 13.23 1.60 1.14
N LEU A 67 12.68 1.91 2.32
CA LEU A 67 13.32 2.71 3.36
C LEU A 67 14.12 1.82 4.32
N GLU A 68 13.51 0.73 4.78
CA GLU A 68 14.07 -0.14 5.81
C GLU A 68 13.69 -1.61 5.57
N GLY A 69 14.53 -2.53 6.02
CA GLY A 69 14.28 -3.95 5.96
C GLY A 69 14.38 -4.55 4.55
N ARG A 70 13.61 -5.57 4.28
CA ARG A 70 13.55 -6.26 2.99
C ARG A 70 12.10 -6.40 2.55
N VAL A 71 11.83 -6.16 1.29
CA VAL A 71 10.51 -6.26 0.69
C VAL A 71 10.57 -7.21 -0.50
N GLY A 72 9.71 -8.21 -0.51
CA GLY A 72 9.42 -9.01 -1.70
C GLY A 72 8.33 -8.33 -2.50
N VAL A 73 8.37 -8.47 -3.82
CA VAL A 73 7.40 -7.86 -4.73
C VAL A 73 7.11 -8.80 -5.89
N ARG A 74 5.88 -8.83 -6.36
CA ARG A 74 5.47 -9.42 -7.62
C ARG A 74 4.70 -8.40 -8.43
N VAL A 75 5.08 -8.22 -9.69
CA VAL A 75 4.39 -7.36 -10.67
C VAL A 75 4.21 -8.19 -11.94
N GLY A 76 2.97 -8.55 -12.28
CA GLY A 76 2.71 -9.53 -13.33
C GLY A 76 3.41 -10.86 -13.03
N ASP A 77 4.28 -11.29 -13.93
CA ASP A 77 5.05 -12.53 -13.79
C ASP A 77 6.41 -12.34 -13.11
N ASP A 78 6.85 -11.09 -12.95
CA ASP A 78 8.14 -10.76 -12.37
C ASP A 78 8.09 -10.79 -10.84
N VAL A 79 9.01 -11.53 -10.21
CA VAL A 79 9.16 -11.63 -8.76
C VAL A 79 10.57 -11.23 -8.38
N ALA A 80 10.69 -10.33 -7.40
CA ALA A 80 11.98 -9.85 -6.90
C ALA A 80 11.94 -9.60 -5.38
N GLU A 81 13.13 -9.47 -4.79
CA GLU A 81 13.32 -8.92 -3.46
C GLU A 81 14.15 -7.65 -3.53
N ALA A 82 13.81 -6.68 -2.72
CA ALA A 82 14.42 -5.36 -2.68
C ALA A 82 14.84 -4.99 -1.25
N GLY A 83 16.00 -4.38 -1.12
CA GLY A 83 16.48 -3.79 0.13
C GLY A 83 16.46 -2.26 0.09
N PRO A 84 16.90 -1.59 1.17
CA PRO A 84 16.90 -0.14 1.27
C PRO A 84 17.61 0.54 0.10
N GLY A 85 17.03 1.63 -0.42
CA GLY A 85 17.54 2.37 -1.56
C GLY A 85 17.02 1.89 -2.92
N THR A 86 16.20 0.82 -2.95
CA THR A 86 15.65 0.26 -4.21
C THR A 86 14.32 0.91 -4.55
N TYR A 87 14.13 1.22 -5.84
CA TYR A 87 12.88 1.68 -6.42
C TYR A 87 12.14 0.52 -7.09
N ILE A 88 10.82 0.46 -6.91
CA ILE A 88 9.94 -0.56 -7.48
C ILE A 88 8.78 0.16 -8.17
N TYR A 89 8.70 0.02 -9.50
CA TYR A 89 7.60 0.59 -10.27
C TYR A 89 6.51 -0.45 -10.51
N LYS A 90 5.29 -0.08 -10.20
CA LYS A 90 4.06 -0.89 -10.36
C LYS A 90 3.12 -0.15 -11.31
N PRO A 91 3.09 -0.53 -12.61
CA PRO A 91 2.29 0.16 -13.61
C PRO A 91 0.79 -0.01 -13.36
N CYS A 92 0.03 1.03 -13.67
CA CYS A 92 -1.42 1.00 -13.73
C CYS A 92 -1.92 -0.19 -14.58
N GLY A 93 -2.93 -0.90 -14.09
CA GLY A 93 -3.54 -2.04 -14.76
C GLY A 93 -2.75 -3.36 -14.68
N VAL A 94 -1.54 -3.35 -14.12
CA VAL A 94 -0.74 -4.56 -13.94
C VAL A 94 -0.97 -5.12 -12.52
N PRO A 95 -1.41 -6.39 -12.39
CA PRO A 95 -1.54 -7.04 -11.10
C PRO A 95 -0.25 -7.03 -10.31
N HIS A 96 -0.29 -6.71 -9.02
CA HIS A 96 0.89 -6.70 -8.17
C HIS A 96 0.57 -6.99 -6.70
N THR A 97 1.60 -7.28 -5.95
CA THR A 97 1.60 -7.41 -4.49
C THR A 97 3.00 -7.19 -3.96
N PHE A 98 3.09 -6.91 -2.66
CA PHE A 98 4.36 -6.89 -1.93
C PHE A 98 4.21 -7.56 -0.56
N TRP A 99 5.33 -7.94 0.03
CA TRP A 99 5.36 -8.62 1.32
C TRP A 99 6.66 -8.36 2.05
N ASN A 100 6.65 -8.61 3.34
CA ASN A 100 7.86 -8.68 4.14
C ASN A 100 8.31 -10.15 4.27
N PRO A 101 9.41 -10.56 3.62
CA PRO A 101 9.87 -11.97 3.65
C PRO A 101 10.63 -12.34 4.94
N THR A 102 10.77 -11.43 5.90
CA THR A 102 11.65 -11.58 7.08
C THR A 102 10.87 -11.59 8.39
N ASP A 103 11.58 -11.95 9.48
CA ASP A 103 11.06 -11.88 10.86
C ASP A 103 11.31 -10.51 11.52
N GLN A 104 11.80 -9.54 10.77
CA GLN A 104 12.02 -8.17 11.22
C GLN A 104 11.08 -7.23 10.47
N PRO A 105 10.66 -6.09 11.04
CA PRO A 105 9.84 -5.14 10.33
C PRO A 105 10.53 -4.58 9.09
N ALA A 106 9.75 -4.19 8.11
CA ALA A 106 10.21 -3.47 6.93
C ALA A 106 9.41 -2.17 6.77
N ARG A 107 9.89 -1.27 5.92
CA ARG A 107 9.22 0.00 5.63
C ARG A 107 9.49 0.42 4.20
N LEU A 108 8.44 0.81 3.50
CA LEU A 108 8.55 1.42 2.19
C LEU A 108 7.82 2.76 2.13
N LEU A 109 8.28 3.64 1.25
CA LEU A 109 7.54 4.82 0.81
C LEU A 109 6.79 4.45 -0.46
N GLU A 110 5.53 4.87 -0.57
CA GLU A 110 4.69 4.69 -1.75
C GLU A 110 4.32 6.04 -2.35
N PHE A 111 4.68 6.24 -3.61
CA PHE A 111 4.22 7.32 -4.47
C PHE A 111 3.00 6.81 -5.24
N ILE A 112 1.85 7.45 -5.06
CA ILE A 112 0.58 7.11 -5.72
C ILE A 112 0.30 8.19 -6.76
N CYS A 113 0.49 7.88 -8.04
CA CYS A 113 0.29 8.80 -9.15
C CYS A 113 -1.11 8.62 -9.74
N LYS A 114 -1.76 9.66 -9.84
CA LYS A 114 -3.09 10.23 -9.63
C LYS A 114 -3.49 10.07 -8.17
N ALA A 115 -3.53 11.18 -7.46
CA ALA A 115 -4.00 11.18 -6.09
C ALA A 115 -5.51 10.92 -6.04
N GLY A 116 -5.95 10.39 -4.92
CA GLY A 116 -7.35 10.00 -4.66
C GLY A 116 -7.39 8.67 -3.95
N PHE A 117 -6.60 7.71 -4.42
CA PHE A 117 -6.53 6.37 -3.86
C PHE A 117 -6.10 6.35 -2.38
N GLN A 118 -5.27 7.29 -1.92
CA GLN A 118 -4.88 7.35 -0.50
C GLN A 118 -6.07 7.44 0.47
N ASN A 119 -7.25 7.90 0.02
CA ASN A 119 -8.45 7.93 0.85
C ASN A 119 -9.03 6.52 1.09
N TYR A 120 -8.76 5.57 0.21
CA TYR A 120 -9.09 4.17 0.40
C TYR A 120 -8.54 3.64 1.73
N PHE A 121 -7.29 3.92 2.04
CA PHE A 121 -6.68 3.47 3.29
C PHE A 121 -7.39 4.01 4.53
N VAL A 122 -7.93 5.23 4.47
CA VAL A 122 -8.72 5.79 5.56
C VAL A 122 -10.00 5.00 5.75
N GLU A 123 -10.76 4.78 4.67
CA GLU A 123 -12.04 4.09 4.74
C GLU A 123 -11.90 2.64 5.19
N ILE A 124 -10.92 1.89 4.64
CA ILE A 124 -10.71 0.50 5.07
C ILE A 124 -10.15 0.39 6.49
N SER A 125 -9.37 1.37 6.96
CA SER A 125 -8.92 1.37 8.36
C SER A 125 -10.08 1.52 9.34
N GLU A 126 -11.05 2.37 9.02
CA GLU A 126 -12.28 2.53 9.81
C GLU A 126 -13.14 1.25 9.76
N LEU A 127 -13.26 0.65 8.58
CA LEU A 127 -13.99 -0.60 8.39
C LEU A 127 -13.38 -1.75 9.21
N PHE A 128 -12.06 -1.90 9.19
CA PHE A 128 -11.37 -2.97 9.94
C PHE A 128 -11.40 -2.70 11.45
N ALA A 129 -11.30 -1.45 11.88
CA ALA A 129 -11.49 -1.07 13.28
C ALA A 129 -12.90 -1.40 13.81
N ALA A 130 -13.91 -1.39 12.93
CA ALA A 130 -15.27 -1.82 13.24
C ALA A 130 -15.46 -3.35 13.25
N GLY A 131 -14.40 -4.14 12.96
CA GLY A 131 -14.39 -5.59 13.04
C GLY A 131 -14.63 -6.32 11.72
N ALA A 132 -14.75 -5.62 10.59
CA ALA A 132 -14.79 -6.25 9.29
C ALA A 132 -13.43 -6.89 8.94
N LYS A 133 -13.47 -7.90 8.05
CA LYS A 133 -12.25 -8.63 7.66
C LYS A 133 -11.76 -8.17 6.29
N PRO A 134 -10.43 -8.11 6.08
CA PRO A 134 -9.85 -7.98 4.75
C PRO A 134 -10.43 -9.05 3.80
N GLY A 135 -10.76 -8.66 2.56
CA GLY A 135 -11.38 -9.54 1.56
C GLY A 135 -12.87 -9.82 1.78
N GLY A 136 -13.50 -9.25 2.82
CA GLY A 136 -14.95 -9.36 3.02
C GLY A 136 -15.73 -8.48 2.04
N ALA A 137 -17.04 -8.74 1.88
CA ALA A 137 -17.90 -8.06 0.91
C ALA A 137 -17.89 -6.52 1.05
N GLU A 138 -17.84 -6.00 2.28
CA GLU A 138 -17.77 -4.55 2.55
C GLU A 138 -16.43 -3.96 2.11
N HIS A 139 -15.32 -4.67 2.33
CA HIS A 139 -14.00 -4.28 1.86
C HIS A 139 -13.96 -4.22 0.33
N GLU A 140 -14.44 -5.27 -0.35
CA GLU A 140 -14.49 -5.32 -1.82
C GLU A 140 -15.38 -4.21 -2.41
N ALA A 141 -16.48 -3.85 -1.73
CA ALA A 141 -17.34 -2.76 -2.14
C ALA A 141 -16.62 -1.38 -2.05
N ILE A 142 -15.77 -1.20 -1.04
CA ILE A 142 -14.91 -0.01 -0.93
C ILE A 142 -13.86 -0.03 -2.04
N ALA A 143 -13.12 -1.13 -2.21
CA ALA A 143 -12.08 -1.27 -3.22
C ALA A 143 -12.61 -0.94 -4.64
N ALA A 144 -13.79 -1.45 -4.99
CA ALA A 144 -14.42 -1.18 -6.28
C ALA A 144 -14.68 0.31 -6.53
N ARG A 145 -15.00 1.10 -5.48
CA ARG A 145 -15.18 2.57 -5.61
C ARG A 145 -13.87 3.30 -5.95
N TYR A 146 -12.76 2.73 -5.53
CA TYR A 146 -11.40 3.23 -5.81
C TYR A 146 -10.77 2.58 -7.04
N ASN A 147 -11.55 1.84 -7.85
CA ASN A 147 -11.07 1.12 -9.03
C ASN A 147 -9.96 0.09 -8.73
N GLU A 148 -9.92 -0.39 -7.51
CA GLU A 148 -9.06 -1.50 -7.09
C GLU A 148 -9.84 -2.82 -7.19
N SER A 149 -9.13 -3.88 -7.51
CA SER A 149 -9.67 -5.25 -7.53
C SER A 149 -8.64 -6.22 -6.94
N HIS A 150 -9.10 -7.11 -6.06
CA HIS A 150 -8.28 -8.14 -5.44
C HIS A 150 -8.42 -9.48 -6.16
N PHE A 151 -7.38 -10.31 -6.08
CA PHE A 151 -7.42 -11.70 -6.52
C PHE A 151 -6.50 -12.54 -5.63
N MET A 152 -6.79 -13.83 -5.51
CA MET A 152 -6.16 -14.67 -4.49
C MET A 152 -5.25 -15.77 -5.07
N ASP A 153 -5.13 -15.87 -6.39
CA ASP A 153 -4.44 -16.96 -7.07
C ASP A 153 -2.98 -17.10 -6.70
N TRP A 154 -2.31 -15.99 -6.39
CA TRP A 154 -0.89 -16.00 -6.00
C TRP A 154 -0.66 -16.30 -4.51
N VAL A 155 -1.68 -16.14 -3.67
CA VAL A 155 -1.53 -16.22 -2.21
C VAL A 155 -1.02 -17.58 -1.74
N PRO A 156 -1.54 -18.74 -2.20
CA PRO A 156 -1.05 -20.03 -1.74
C PRO A 156 0.43 -20.27 -2.05
N GLU A 157 0.87 -19.91 -3.26
CA GLU A 157 2.27 -20.04 -3.69
C GLU A 157 3.18 -19.17 -2.84
N LEU A 158 2.85 -17.87 -2.70
CA LEU A 158 3.66 -16.91 -1.97
C LEU A 158 3.75 -17.26 -0.48
N LYS A 159 2.64 -17.67 0.13
CA LYS A 159 2.63 -18.15 1.52
C LYS A 159 3.53 -19.37 1.72
N ALA A 160 3.42 -20.36 0.85
CA ALA A 160 4.23 -21.58 0.93
C ALA A 160 5.72 -21.31 0.74
N ARG A 161 6.06 -20.45 -0.22
CA ARG A 161 7.45 -20.15 -0.58
C ARG A 161 8.17 -19.28 0.45
N TYR A 162 7.49 -18.32 1.04
CA TYR A 162 8.11 -17.29 1.89
C TYR A 162 7.65 -17.34 3.36
N GLY A 163 6.78 -18.28 3.73
CA GLY A 163 6.25 -18.41 5.10
C GLY A 163 5.41 -17.21 5.53
N LEU A 164 4.58 -16.67 4.61
CA LEU A 164 3.85 -15.43 4.81
C LEU A 164 2.47 -15.66 5.47
N LYS A 165 1.98 -14.60 6.10
CA LYS A 165 0.60 -14.46 6.56
C LYS A 165 -0.08 -13.38 5.71
N LEU A 166 -1.26 -13.69 5.18
CA LEU A 166 -2.05 -12.68 4.46
C LEU A 166 -2.51 -11.59 5.43
N LEU A 167 -2.54 -10.35 4.98
CA LEU A 167 -3.06 -9.23 5.76
C LEU A 167 -4.45 -9.56 6.34
N GLY A 168 -4.60 -9.44 7.66
CA GLY A 168 -5.80 -9.83 8.40
C GLY A 168 -5.83 -11.26 8.92
N GLU A 169 -4.82 -12.08 8.64
CA GLU A 169 -4.62 -13.37 9.32
C GLU A 169 -3.87 -13.16 10.65
N ALA A 170 -4.25 -13.96 11.66
CA ALA A 170 -3.62 -13.96 12.97
C ALA A 170 -2.25 -14.69 12.97
#